data_5625d218e4d34949da8c65ad31b2a030
#
_entry.id   5625d218e4d34949da8c65ad31b2a030
#
_cell.length_a   1.000
_cell.length_b   1.000
_cell.length_c   1.000
_cell.angle_alpha   90.00
_cell.angle_beta   90.00
_cell.angle_gamma   90.00
#
_symmetry.space_group_name_H-M   'P 1'
#
loop_
_entity.id
_entity.type
_entity.pdbx_description
1 polymer ?
#
loop_
_entity_poly.entity_id
_entity_poly.type
_entity_poly.pdbx_seq_one_letter_code
_entity_poly.pdbx_strand_id
1 'polypeptide(L)'
;MDSVAEKKGFIHVNPQGLELDGRPVFNAGLTMESPANKRDFSKAPRDDVDFAKTIVEDVSTKYCLNKKKVYSTGMSNGGRMSYRIGCEAADTFAAIAPVAGVLSLPPEKCQPTKAVPSIAFHGTWDLVSSCLLYTSPSPRDRG
;
A
#
# COMPACT_ATOMS: atom_id res chain seq x y z
N MET A 1 9.90 -2.34 14.47
CA MET A 1 10.48 -1.59 13.32
C MET A 1 11.38 -0.45 13.75
N ASP A 2 11.11 0.22 14.87
CA ASP A 2 11.86 1.40 15.32
C ASP A 2 13.37 1.14 15.52
N SER A 3 13.74 0.03 16.15
CA SER A 3 15.14 -0.35 16.32
C SER A 3 15.92 -0.57 15.00
N VAL A 4 15.21 -1.00 13.95
CA VAL A 4 15.80 -1.15 12.61
C VAL A 4 15.94 0.21 11.94
N ALA A 5 14.94 1.08 12.07
CA ALA A 5 14.95 2.43 11.55
C ALA A 5 16.12 3.24 12.13
N GLU A 6 16.28 3.19 13.46
CA GLU A 6 17.37 3.83 14.17
C GLU A 6 18.74 3.30 13.72
N LYS A 7 18.92 1.98 13.70
CA LYS A 7 20.16 1.33 13.28
C LYS A 7 20.54 1.60 11.82
N LYS A 8 19.54 1.76 10.95
CA LYS A 8 19.73 1.96 9.49
C LYS A 8 19.61 3.41 9.04
N GLY A 9 19.28 4.33 9.95
CA GLY A 9 19.23 5.75 9.69
C GLY A 9 18.10 6.17 8.74
N PHE A 10 16.88 5.62 8.94
CA PHE A 10 15.69 6.07 8.21
C PHE A 10 14.55 6.44 9.17
N ILE A 11 13.67 7.32 8.72
CA ILE A 11 12.47 7.70 9.47
C ILE A 11 11.38 6.67 9.19
N HIS A 12 10.86 6.05 10.25
CA HIS A 12 9.71 5.16 10.18
C HIS A 12 8.46 5.90 10.66
N VAL A 13 7.43 5.93 9.83
CA VAL A 13 6.12 6.50 10.16
C VAL A 13 5.08 5.39 10.12
N ASN A 14 4.29 5.28 11.16
CA ASN A 14 3.23 4.28 11.28
C ASN A 14 1.86 4.97 11.40
N PRO A 15 1.26 5.39 10.28
CA PRO A 15 -0.01 6.09 10.28
C PRO A 15 -1.15 5.14 10.66
N GLN A 16 -2.20 5.69 11.22
CA GLN A 16 -3.43 4.97 11.54
C GLN A 16 -4.56 5.46 10.65
N GLY A 17 -5.26 4.52 10.02
CA GLY A 17 -6.49 4.80 9.28
C GLY A 17 -7.63 5.24 10.18
N LEU A 18 -8.66 5.85 9.61
CA LEU A 18 -9.90 6.17 10.32
C LEU A 18 -10.73 4.90 10.56
N GLU A 19 -11.62 5.01 11.53
CA GLU A 19 -12.51 3.92 11.88
C GLU A 19 -13.59 3.70 10.83
N LEU A 20 -13.76 2.45 10.42
CA LEU A 20 -14.87 1.95 9.63
C LEU A 20 -15.38 0.67 10.31
N ASP A 21 -16.66 0.66 10.71
CA ASP A 21 -17.30 -0.46 11.42
C ASP A 21 -16.51 -0.91 12.66
N GLY A 22 -16.08 0.03 13.50
CA GLY A 22 -15.38 -0.22 14.75
C GLY A 22 -13.91 -0.65 14.60
N ARG A 23 -13.28 -0.47 13.41
CA ARG A 23 -11.88 -0.82 13.19
C ARG A 23 -11.16 0.24 12.36
N PRO A 24 -9.92 0.61 12.74
CA PRO A 24 -9.12 1.49 11.92
C PRO A 24 -8.73 0.80 10.60
N VAL A 25 -9.03 1.45 9.49
CA VAL A 25 -8.73 0.97 8.14
C VAL A 25 -8.31 2.11 7.23
N PHE A 26 -7.59 1.78 6.17
CA PHE A 26 -7.32 2.69 5.05
C PHE A 26 -8.32 2.44 3.92
N ASN A 27 -8.68 3.50 3.22
CA ASN A 27 -9.35 3.43 1.94
C ASN A 27 -8.38 2.89 0.89
N ALA A 28 -8.31 1.59 0.78
CA ALA A 28 -7.39 0.90 -0.12
C ALA A 28 -8.01 0.54 -1.48
N GLY A 29 -9.16 1.14 -1.82
CA GLY A 29 -9.91 0.85 -3.05
C GLY A 29 -11.06 -0.14 -2.84
N LEU A 30 -11.50 -0.77 -3.92
CA LEU A 30 -12.70 -1.60 -3.94
C LEU A 30 -12.64 -2.80 -2.99
N THR A 31 -13.82 -3.27 -2.63
CA THR A 31 -14.10 -4.46 -1.85
C THR A 31 -13.41 -5.68 -2.42
N MET A 32 -12.74 -6.44 -1.58
CA MET A 32 -12.56 -7.86 -1.84
C MET A 32 -13.72 -8.62 -1.19
N GLU A 33 -14.54 -9.24 -1.99
CA GLU A 33 -15.47 -10.23 -1.50
C GLU A 33 -14.69 -11.49 -1.11
N SER A 34 -14.32 -11.57 0.15
CA SER A 34 -14.01 -12.84 0.78
C SER A 34 -15.29 -13.41 1.35
N PRO A 35 -15.56 -14.73 1.27
CA PRO A 35 -16.71 -15.34 1.93
C PRO A 35 -16.81 -15.03 3.42
N ALA A 36 -15.68 -14.69 4.05
CA ALA A 36 -15.59 -14.37 5.48
C ALA A 36 -15.61 -12.85 5.80
N ASN A 37 -15.50 -11.95 4.82
CA ASN A 37 -15.36 -10.52 5.12
C ASN A 37 -15.78 -9.62 3.95
N LYS A 38 -17.01 -9.17 3.97
CA LYS A 38 -17.59 -8.25 2.97
C LYS A 38 -17.38 -6.78 3.37
N ARG A 39 -16.13 -6.33 3.49
CA ARG A 39 -15.85 -4.93 3.80
C ARG A 39 -15.55 -4.13 2.56
N ASP A 40 -16.29 -3.08 2.38
CA ASP A 40 -16.07 -2.08 1.33
C ASP A 40 -15.16 -0.97 1.86
N PHE A 41 -13.85 -1.13 1.65
CA PHE A 41 -12.87 -0.13 2.06
C PHE A 41 -12.97 1.18 1.27
N SER A 42 -13.71 1.20 0.15
CA SER A 42 -13.97 2.45 -0.58
C SER A 42 -14.88 3.41 0.20
N LYS A 43 -15.60 2.91 1.20
CA LYS A 43 -16.45 3.69 2.12
C LYS A 43 -15.68 4.32 3.27
N ALA A 44 -14.37 4.07 3.41
CA ALA A 44 -13.57 4.79 4.39
C ALA A 44 -13.66 6.30 4.14
N PRO A 45 -13.85 7.11 5.21
CA PRO A 45 -14.38 8.47 5.09
C PRO A 45 -13.39 9.51 4.55
N ARG A 46 -12.17 9.11 4.10
CA ARG A 46 -11.17 10.05 3.59
C ARG A 46 -10.39 9.52 2.41
N ASP A 47 -9.67 10.41 1.74
CA ASP A 47 -8.61 10.10 0.80
C ASP A 47 -7.32 9.79 1.55
N ASP A 48 -7.03 8.50 1.72
CA ASP A 48 -5.82 8.06 2.42
C ASP A 48 -4.56 8.16 1.54
N VAL A 49 -4.69 8.36 0.24
CA VAL A 49 -3.54 8.69 -0.64
C VAL A 49 -3.08 10.12 -0.37
N ASP A 50 -4.02 11.07 -0.30
CA ASP A 50 -3.73 12.46 0.05
C ASP A 50 -3.17 12.56 1.48
N PHE A 51 -3.74 11.82 2.42
CA PHE A 51 -3.20 11.70 3.77
C PHE A 51 -1.75 11.20 3.79
N ALA A 52 -1.41 10.18 3.01
CA ALA A 52 -0.05 9.67 2.92
C ALA A 52 0.93 10.70 2.33
N LYS A 53 0.51 11.47 1.31
CA LYS A 53 1.29 12.58 0.75
C LYS A 53 1.50 13.69 1.80
N THR A 54 0.45 14.06 2.51
CA THR A 54 0.51 15.08 3.58
C THR A 54 1.49 14.69 4.68
N ILE A 55 1.53 13.41 5.08
CA ILE A 55 2.52 12.91 6.03
C ILE A 55 3.95 13.14 5.52
N VAL A 56 4.24 12.82 4.26
CA VAL A 56 5.57 13.03 3.67
C VAL A 56 5.95 14.50 3.68
N GLU A 57 5.03 15.37 3.35
CA GLU A 57 5.24 16.81 3.39
C GLU A 57 5.50 17.30 4.81
N ASP A 58 4.66 16.95 5.78
CA ASP A 58 4.83 17.35 7.18
C ASP A 58 6.16 16.88 7.76
N VAL A 59 6.54 15.62 7.51
CA VAL A 59 7.85 15.10 7.93
C VAL A 59 8.99 15.87 7.27
N SER A 60 8.85 16.24 6.00
CA SER A 60 9.87 16.99 5.27
C SER A 60 10.09 18.43 5.77
N THR A 61 9.10 19.01 6.46
CA THR A 61 9.26 20.33 7.10
C THR A 61 10.04 20.26 8.40
N LYS A 62 10.06 19.10 9.05
CA LYS A 62 10.67 18.88 10.39
C LYS A 62 12.04 18.23 10.31
N TYR A 63 12.31 17.48 9.25
CA TYR A 63 13.53 16.69 9.09
C TYR A 63 14.10 16.82 7.68
N CYS A 64 15.42 16.69 7.56
CA CYS A 64 16.10 16.59 6.27
C CYS A 64 15.76 15.25 5.59
N LEU A 65 14.70 15.26 4.80
CA LEU A 65 14.19 14.08 4.11
C LEU A 65 14.68 14.03 2.66
N ASN A 66 15.23 12.91 2.24
CA ASN A 66 15.43 12.66 0.82
C ASN A 66 14.11 12.21 0.17
N LYS A 67 13.39 13.17 -0.42
CA LYS A 67 12.08 12.91 -1.08
C LYS A 67 12.15 11.89 -2.23
N LYS A 68 13.34 11.54 -2.74
CA LYS A 68 13.53 10.47 -3.74
C LYS A 68 13.63 9.08 -3.10
N LYS A 69 13.61 8.97 -1.77
CA LYS A 69 13.73 7.72 -1.01
C LYS A 69 12.58 7.56 -0.03
N VAL A 70 11.37 7.80 -0.49
CA VAL A 70 10.14 7.58 0.28
C VAL A 70 9.51 6.27 -0.19
N TYR A 71 9.19 5.39 0.74
CA TYR A 71 8.71 4.04 0.47
C TYR A 71 7.43 3.76 1.24
N SER A 72 6.53 2.97 0.66
CA SER A 72 5.34 2.50 1.34
C SER A 72 5.38 0.99 1.53
N THR A 73 5.04 0.54 2.73
CA THR A 73 4.84 -0.87 3.05
C THR A 73 3.66 -1.02 4.00
N GLY A 74 3.12 -2.21 4.10
CA GLY A 74 2.04 -2.51 5.03
C GLY A 74 1.52 -3.93 4.82
N MET A 75 0.81 -4.44 5.83
CA MET A 75 0.24 -5.77 5.79
C MET A 75 -1.27 -5.72 5.57
N SER A 76 -1.84 -6.68 4.84
CA SER A 76 -3.29 -6.85 4.60
C SER A 76 -3.91 -5.56 4.03
N ASN A 77 -4.79 -4.85 4.75
CA ASN A 77 -5.34 -3.56 4.32
C ASN A 77 -4.24 -2.52 4.06
N GLY A 78 -3.17 -2.46 4.88
CA GLY A 78 -2.00 -1.62 4.63
C GLY A 78 -1.20 -2.03 3.39
N GLY A 79 -1.14 -3.33 3.07
CA GLY A 79 -0.53 -3.82 1.83
C GLY A 79 -1.33 -3.40 0.59
N ARG A 80 -2.66 -3.45 0.67
CA ARG A 80 -3.56 -2.92 -0.38
C ARG A 80 -3.41 -1.41 -0.54
N MET A 81 -3.30 -0.69 0.58
CA MET A 81 -3.04 0.75 0.56
C MET A 81 -1.69 1.07 -0.09
N SER A 82 -0.66 0.26 0.16
CA SER A 82 0.64 0.42 -0.51
C SER A 82 0.54 0.23 -2.02
N TYR A 83 -0.25 -0.72 -2.51
CA TYR A 83 -0.54 -0.83 -3.95
C TYR A 83 -1.25 0.40 -4.50
N ARG A 84 -2.28 0.89 -3.79
CA ARG A 84 -2.99 2.12 -4.19
C ARG A 84 -2.07 3.32 -4.24
N ILE A 85 -1.19 3.49 -3.26
CA ILE A 85 -0.14 4.51 -3.25
C ILE A 85 0.76 4.38 -4.49
N GLY A 86 1.17 3.17 -4.86
CA GLY A 86 1.94 2.92 -6.07
C GLY A 86 1.23 3.35 -7.35
N CYS A 87 -0.11 3.24 -7.39
CA CYS A 87 -0.92 3.67 -8.54
C CYS A 87 -1.13 5.19 -8.59
N GLU A 88 -1.46 5.82 -7.45
CA GLU A 88 -2.00 7.18 -7.40
C GLU A 88 -0.99 8.22 -6.86
N ALA A 89 0.14 7.79 -6.29
CA ALA A 89 1.17 8.66 -5.70
C ALA A 89 2.59 8.31 -6.16
N ALA A 90 2.73 7.85 -7.39
CA ALA A 90 4.02 7.50 -7.99
C ALA A 90 5.03 8.65 -8.00
N ASP A 91 4.57 9.89 -8.00
CA ASP A 91 5.39 11.10 -7.91
C ASP A 91 6.06 11.27 -6.54
N THR A 92 5.41 10.83 -5.49
CA THR A 92 5.84 10.97 -4.09
C THR A 92 6.59 9.74 -3.58
N PHE A 93 6.14 8.53 -3.95
CA PHE A 93 6.72 7.29 -3.46
C PHE A 93 7.64 6.64 -4.50
N ALA A 94 8.86 6.31 -4.07
CA ALA A 94 9.90 5.77 -4.94
C ALA A 94 9.74 4.25 -5.19
N ALA A 95 9.20 3.52 -4.22
CA ALA A 95 8.89 2.08 -4.33
C ALA A 95 7.88 1.66 -3.28
N ILE A 96 7.28 0.49 -3.47
CA ILE A 96 6.33 -0.12 -2.55
C ILE A 96 6.73 -1.55 -2.16
N ALA A 97 6.36 -1.96 -0.94
CA ALA A 97 6.62 -3.31 -0.43
C ALA A 97 5.37 -3.88 0.27
N PRO A 98 4.31 -4.22 -0.47
CA PRO A 98 3.08 -4.76 0.11
C PRO A 98 3.27 -6.18 0.66
N VAL A 99 2.63 -6.46 1.81
CA VAL A 99 2.64 -7.77 2.48
C VAL A 99 1.22 -8.28 2.62
N ALA A 100 0.94 -9.50 2.17
CA ALA A 100 -0.37 -10.16 2.24
C ALA A 100 -1.53 -9.26 1.78
N GLY A 101 -1.29 -8.45 0.78
CA GLY A 101 -2.24 -7.55 0.15
C GLY A 101 -2.30 -7.80 -1.35
N VAL A 102 -3.40 -7.38 -1.98
CA VAL A 102 -3.58 -7.42 -3.43
C VAL A 102 -3.97 -6.04 -3.93
N LEU A 103 -3.68 -5.73 -5.19
CA LEU A 103 -4.17 -4.51 -5.81
C LEU A 103 -5.70 -4.58 -5.87
N SER A 104 -6.35 -3.63 -5.20
CA SER A 104 -7.81 -3.56 -5.10
C SER A 104 -8.42 -2.49 -6.02
N LEU A 105 -7.63 -1.91 -6.90
CA LEU A 105 -8.09 -0.99 -7.93
C LEU A 105 -8.25 -1.72 -9.26
N PRO A 106 -9.28 -1.40 -10.03
CA PRO A 106 -9.38 -1.86 -11.40
C PRO A 106 -8.27 -1.23 -12.26
N PRO A 107 -7.79 -1.93 -13.33
CA PRO A 107 -6.65 -1.49 -14.14
C PRO A 107 -6.76 -0.06 -14.67
N GLU A 108 -7.97 0.36 -15.03
CA GLU A 108 -8.25 1.71 -15.53
C GLU A 108 -8.06 2.82 -14.49
N LYS A 109 -8.07 2.46 -13.19
CA LYS A 109 -7.80 3.39 -12.08
C LYS A 109 -6.35 3.30 -11.56
N CYS A 110 -5.58 2.34 -12.04
CA CYS A 110 -4.17 2.20 -11.68
C CYS A 110 -3.29 2.62 -12.86
N GLN A 111 -3.13 3.91 -13.06
CA GLN A 111 -2.32 4.49 -14.13
C GLN A 111 -1.24 5.41 -13.53
N PRO A 112 -0.18 4.82 -12.96
CA PRO A 112 0.88 5.62 -12.34
C PRO A 112 1.61 6.48 -13.37
N THR A 113 1.96 7.70 -12.99
CA THR A 113 2.68 8.66 -13.84
C THR A 113 4.09 8.19 -14.25
N LYS A 114 4.64 7.24 -13.50
CA LYS A 114 5.92 6.54 -13.78
C LYS A 114 5.87 5.14 -13.18
N ALA A 115 6.73 4.25 -13.68
CA ALA A 115 6.89 2.92 -13.11
C ALA A 115 7.33 3.00 -11.64
N VAL A 116 6.63 2.30 -10.76
CA VAL A 116 6.94 2.19 -9.34
C VAL A 116 7.46 0.79 -9.05
N PRO A 117 8.74 0.64 -8.67
CA PRO A 117 9.28 -0.64 -8.25
C PRO A 117 8.48 -1.24 -7.11
N SER A 118 8.17 -2.53 -7.20
CA SER A 118 7.40 -3.24 -6.20
C SER A 118 8.06 -4.55 -5.81
N ILE A 119 8.14 -4.83 -4.51
CA ILE A 119 8.47 -6.15 -3.98
C ILE A 119 7.33 -6.63 -3.10
N ALA A 120 6.60 -7.66 -3.54
CA ALA A 120 5.44 -8.19 -2.82
C ALA A 120 5.81 -9.44 -2.02
N PHE A 121 5.30 -9.52 -0.79
CA PHE A 121 5.40 -10.69 0.08
C PHE A 121 4.01 -11.28 0.27
N HIS A 122 3.83 -12.54 -0.10
CA HIS A 122 2.52 -13.18 -0.04
C HIS A 122 2.63 -14.66 0.33
N GLY A 123 1.75 -15.10 1.24
CA GLY A 123 1.67 -16.50 1.60
C GLY A 123 0.93 -17.31 0.52
N THR A 124 1.50 -18.44 0.09
CA THR A 124 0.86 -19.33 -0.90
C THR A 124 -0.47 -19.93 -0.42
N TRP A 125 -0.68 -20.01 0.89
CA TRP A 125 -1.90 -20.50 1.55
C TRP A 125 -2.71 -19.39 2.20
N ASP A 126 -2.60 -18.16 1.72
CA ASP A 126 -3.42 -17.05 2.22
C ASP A 126 -4.87 -17.24 1.74
N LEU A 127 -5.74 -17.61 2.67
CA LEU A 127 -7.18 -17.82 2.40
C LEU A 127 -7.99 -16.52 2.38
N VAL A 128 -7.41 -15.40 2.83
CA VAL A 128 -8.08 -14.09 2.89
C VAL A 128 -7.78 -13.27 1.65
N SER A 129 -6.55 -13.31 1.19
CA SER A 129 -6.08 -12.62 -0.01
C SER A 129 -5.37 -13.62 -0.89
N SER A 130 -6.14 -14.46 -1.60
CA SER A 130 -5.57 -15.57 -2.37
C SER A 130 -4.50 -15.11 -3.36
N CYS A 131 -3.31 -15.68 -3.26
CA CYS A 131 -2.21 -15.44 -4.18
C CYS A 131 -2.55 -15.82 -5.63
N LEU A 132 -3.41 -16.82 -5.82
CA LEU A 132 -3.84 -17.33 -7.13
C LEU A 132 -4.69 -16.32 -7.93
N LEU A 133 -5.27 -15.31 -7.28
CA LEU A 133 -6.00 -14.25 -7.96
C LEU A 133 -5.08 -13.21 -8.62
N TYR A 134 -3.77 -13.32 -8.44
CA TYR A 134 -2.78 -12.34 -8.87
C TYR A 134 -1.65 -12.95 -9.70
N THR A 135 -1.91 -14.01 -10.43
CA THR A 135 -0.96 -14.51 -11.42
C THR A 135 -1.04 -13.67 -12.69
N SER A 136 -0.42 -12.47 -12.65
CA SER A 136 0.12 -11.95 -13.89
C SER A 136 1.25 -12.89 -14.30
N PRO A 137 1.23 -13.48 -15.50
CA PRO A 137 2.32 -14.36 -15.92
C PRO A 137 3.63 -13.58 -15.86
N SER A 138 4.59 -14.11 -15.10
CA SER A 138 5.95 -13.60 -15.07
C SER A 138 6.48 -13.55 -16.51
N PRO A 139 7.30 -12.58 -16.89
CA PRO A 139 8.00 -12.60 -18.19
C PRO A 139 8.75 -13.91 -18.47
N ARG A 140 9.08 -14.71 -17.43
CA ARG A 140 9.70 -16.03 -17.54
C ARG A 140 8.73 -17.14 -17.92
N ASP A 141 7.42 -16.93 -17.74
CA ASP A 141 6.38 -17.93 -18.05
C ASP A 141 5.90 -17.81 -19.50
N ARG A 142 6.47 -16.91 -20.27
CA ARG A 142 6.26 -16.77 -21.72
C ARG A 142 7.41 -17.43 -22.49
N GLY A 143 7.61 -18.74 -22.23
CA GLY A 143 8.47 -19.56 -23.01
C GLY A 143 7.78 -20.11 -24.26
#